data_ad87b9fdc8e5aa86a17f279aa811ef4a
#
_entry.id   ad87b9fdc8e5aa86a17f279aa811ef4a
#
_cell.length_a   1.000
_cell.length_b   1.000
_cell.length_c   1.000
_cell.angle_alpha   90.00
_cell.angle_beta   90.00
_cell.angle_gamma   90.00
#
_symmetry.space_group_name_H-M   'P 1'
#
loop_
_entity.id
_entity.type
_entity.pdbx_description
1 polymer ?
#
loop_
_entity_poly.entity_id
_entity_poly.type
_entity_poly.pdbx_seq_one_letter_code
_entity_poly.pdbx_strand_id
1 'polypeptide(L)'
;MKRGRSALADASPGRTAAPSTGRVRSAFKSGTPARVHRNPFDDVLEQIDRAAAVLHPDPDALEPLRHPRRQVIVSIPVMMDNGHLRAFEGYRVVYDNSRGPGKGGIRYHPDVTLDEVKALSAWMAWKCAIVDVPFGGAKGGVTCDPLTMSDGELERVTRRYISEIFDLIGPTVDIPAPDVGTSPKVMAWVMDTFSMKKGYVEPGVVTGKPIPLGGSGGRLEATGRGLLFITRETLKRVGRDLADSSVAVQGFGNVGSNAAKLLHAAGARVVAVSDVAGAIYDPRGLDLPRVLAYYREMHQLRGFPGTELLDNQQLLRLPVDVLLPAAMEGQITADNAAEVRARIIVEGANGPTTPEADEILGRRGVLLVPDILANAGGVVVSYFEWVQDRYGYFWKEAEVNERLEEKMVAAFDAVWSTKQKFEIGARTAAYILAVERIMEARSLRGLYA
;
A
#
# COMPACT_ATOMS: atom_id res chain seq x y z
N MET A 1 53.96 -58.95 -2.68
CA MET A 1 55.11 -59.05 -3.55
C MET A 1 55.31 -57.74 -4.28
N LYS A 2 56.55 -57.17 -4.05
CA LYS A 2 57.37 -56.26 -4.90
C LYS A 2 56.67 -55.17 -5.70
N ARG A 3 56.74 -53.84 -5.29
CA ARG A 3 57.89 -52.90 -5.54
C ARG A 3 58.01 -52.47 -7.01
N GLY A 4 57.94 -51.13 -7.21
CA GLY A 4 58.45 -50.42 -8.35
C GLY A 4 58.28 -48.94 -8.25
N ARG A 5 59.24 -48.21 -7.71
CA ARG A 5 59.41 -46.72 -7.75
C ARG A 5 60.11 -46.35 -9.05
N SER A 6 59.85 -45.13 -9.57
CA SER A 6 60.84 -44.21 -10.19
C SER A 6 60.06 -43.03 -10.77
N ALA A 7 60.12 -41.81 -10.34
CA ALA A 7 61.16 -40.78 -10.21
C ALA A 7 61.38 -39.95 -11.51
N LEU A 8 61.01 -38.64 -11.38
CA LEU A 8 61.64 -37.42 -11.88
C LEU A 8 61.72 -37.13 -13.40
N ALA A 9 61.15 -35.95 -13.78
CA ALA A 9 61.90 -34.78 -14.27
C ALA A 9 60.90 -33.65 -14.65
N ASP A 10 61.04 -32.62 -14.05
CA ASP A 10 61.30 -31.20 -14.21
C ASP A 10 61.28 -30.64 -15.63
N ALA A 11 60.40 -29.60 -15.90
CA ALA A 11 60.73 -28.50 -16.80
C ALA A 11 59.54 -27.49 -16.79
N SER A 12 59.64 -26.39 -16.04
CA SER A 12 59.06 -25.11 -16.44
C SER A 12 59.99 -24.44 -17.45
N PRO A 13 59.52 -23.62 -18.42
CA PRO A 13 59.19 -22.21 -18.11
C PRO A 13 58.10 -21.58 -19.03
N GLY A 14 57.63 -20.42 -18.63
CA GLY A 14 56.94 -19.52 -19.57
C GLY A 14 55.85 -18.66 -18.97
N ARG A 15 56.24 -17.63 -18.17
CA ARG A 15 55.39 -16.52 -17.86
C ARG A 15 55.09 -15.69 -19.12
N THR A 16 53.82 -15.50 -19.49
CA THR A 16 53.38 -14.36 -20.25
C THR A 16 52.26 -13.67 -19.46
N ALA A 17 52.51 -12.40 -19.12
CA ALA A 17 51.62 -11.52 -18.42
C ALA A 17 50.43 -11.13 -19.30
N ALA A 18 49.22 -11.28 -18.80
CA ALA A 18 48.02 -10.66 -19.36
C ALA A 18 47.77 -9.25 -18.74
N PRO A 19 47.27 -8.29 -19.52
CA PRO A 19 47.19 -6.90 -19.07
C PRO A 19 46.06 -6.68 -18.03
N SER A 20 46.37 -5.86 -17.02
CA SER A 20 45.49 -5.38 -16.00
C SER A 20 44.39 -4.50 -16.59
N THR A 21 43.13 -4.95 -16.60
CA THR A 21 41.98 -4.11 -16.82
C THR A 21 41.67 -3.33 -15.53
N GLY A 22 41.99 -2.04 -15.59
CA GLY A 22 41.72 -1.09 -14.52
C GLY A 22 40.23 -1.06 -14.15
N ARG A 23 39.92 -1.34 -12.89
CA ARG A 23 38.63 -1.03 -12.28
C ARG A 23 38.47 0.51 -12.23
N VAL A 24 37.63 1.03 -13.07
CA VAL A 24 37.11 2.40 -12.92
C VAL A 24 36.20 2.40 -11.70
N ARG A 25 36.70 2.88 -10.58
CA ARG A 25 35.87 3.24 -9.44
C ARG A 25 35.13 4.53 -9.79
N SER A 26 33.84 4.44 -10.13
CA SER A 26 32.99 5.61 -10.20
C SER A 26 32.73 6.11 -8.78
N ALA A 27 33.38 7.20 -8.42
CA ALA A 27 33.10 7.95 -7.21
C ALA A 27 31.83 8.81 -7.43
N PHE A 28 30.67 8.24 -7.14
CA PHE A 28 29.48 9.05 -6.87
C PHE A 28 29.41 9.30 -5.36
N LYS A 29 30.10 10.33 -4.88
CA LYS A 29 29.77 11.00 -3.62
C LYS A 29 28.65 12.00 -3.91
N SER A 30 27.42 11.58 -3.87
CA SER A 30 26.28 12.46 -3.67
C SER A 30 26.11 12.63 -2.16
N GLY A 31 26.67 13.73 -1.61
CA GLY A 31 26.42 14.18 -0.25
C GLY A 31 25.01 14.75 -0.17
N THR A 32 23.99 13.90 -0.10
CA THR A 32 22.68 14.27 0.42
C THR A 32 22.79 14.18 1.94
N PRO A 33 22.42 15.22 2.70
CA PRO A 33 22.41 15.11 4.15
C PRO A 33 21.50 13.94 4.53
N ALA A 34 21.97 13.05 5.41
CA ALA A 34 21.20 11.95 5.93
C ALA A 34 19.87 12.52 6.46
N ARG A 35 18.76 12.22 5.79
CA ARG A 35 17.42 12.45 6.35
C ARG A 35 17.42 11.69 7.67
N VAL A 36 17.18 12.39 8.76
CA VAL A 36 16.79 11.76 10.01
C VAL A 36 15.56 10.96 9.67
N HIS A 37 15.67 9.64 9.55
CA HIS A 37 14.54 8.75 9.32
C HIS A 37 13.65 8.85 10.56
N ARG A 38 12.59 9.66 10.45
CA ARG A 38 11.56 9.74 11.48
C ARG A 38 10.91 8.35 11.57
N ASN A 39 10.70 7.88 12.81
CA ASN A 39 10.01 6.60 13.01
C ASN A 39 8.58 6.70 12.47
N PRO A 40 8.14 5.84 11.53
CA PRO A 40 6.79 5.91 10.98
C PRO A 40 5.68 5.76 12.03
N PHE A 41 5.98 5.11 13.14
CA PHE A 41 5.01 4.96 14.24
C PHE A 41 4.81 6.28 15.01
N ASP A 42 5.82 7.14 15.09
CA ASP A 42 5.68 8.48 15.70
C ASP A 42 4.69 9.34 14.90
N ASP A 43 4.66 9.18 13.57
CA ASP A 43 3.68 9.88 12.73
C ASP A 43 2.23 9.44 13.02
N VAL A 44 2.03 8.15 13.33
CA VAL A 44 0.71 7.64 13.76
C VAL A 44 0.29 8.29 15.07
N LEU A 45 1.20 8.35 16.06
CA LEU A 45 0.92 8.95 17.37
C LEU A 45 0.59 10.44 17.23
N GLU A 46 1.34 11.17 16.39
CA GLU A 46 1.07 12.58 16.12
C GLU A 46 -0.31 12.80 15.49
N GLN A 47 -0.76 11.93 14.57
CA GLN A 47 -2.11 12.04 14.00
C GLN A 47 -3.20 11.79 15.04
N ILE A 48 -2.99 10.85 15.96
CA ILE A 48 -3.88 10.63 17.11
C ILE A 48 -3.95 11.89 17.97
N ASP A 49 -2.78 12.51 18.29
CA ASP A 49 -2.72 13.73 19.09
C ASP A 49 -3.44 14.90 18.42
N ARG A 50 -3.26 15.07 17.12
CA ARG A 50 -3.97 16.09 16.32
C ARG A 50 -5.50 15.88 16.34
N ALA A 51 -5.96 14.64 16.22
CA ALA A 51 -7.38 14.31 16.33
C ALA A 51 -7.90 14.55 17.76
N ALA A 52 -7.15 14.15 18.78
CA ALA A 52 -7.50 14.35 20.18
C ALA A 52 -7.57 15.84 20.58
N ALA A 53 -6.69 16.68 20.04
CA ALA A 53 -6.70 18.13 20.27
C ALA A 53 -7.99 18.83 19.80
N VAL A 54 -8.70 18.23 18.82
CA VAL A 54 -10.00 18.74 18.33
C VAL A 54 -11.17 18.06 19.05
N LEU A 55 -11.05 16.74 19.25
CA LEU A 55 -12.14 15.92 19.79
C LEU A 55 -12.29 16.04 21.32
N HIS A 56 -11.22 16.38 22.02
CA HIS A 56 -11.13 16.43 23.49
C HIS A 56 -11.68 15.16 24.17
N PRO A 57 -11.25 13.95 23.77
CA PRO A 57 -11.75 12.71 24.33
C PRO A 57 -11.25 12.51 25.77
N ASP A 58 -11.90 11.59 26.49
CA ASP A 58 -11.36 11.09 27.74
C ASP A 58 -9.95 10.49 27.51
N PRO A 59 -8.92 10.96 28.23
CA PRO A 59 -7.55 10.44 28.09
C PRO A 59 -7.45 8.91 28.28
N ASP A 60 -8.19 8.33 29.23
CA ASP A 60 -8.17 6.91 29.50
C ASP A 60 -8.80 6.09 28.35
N ALA A 61 -9.76 6.67 27.63
CA ALA A 61 -10.32 6.04 26.43
C ALA A 61 -9.38 6.13 25.22
N LEU A 62 -8.51 7.18 25.16
CA LEU A 62 -7.54 7.39 24.09
C LEU A 62 -6.27 6.53 24.26
N GLU A 63 -5.83 6.31 25.52
CA GLU A 63 -4.56 5.67 25.82
C GLU A 63 -4.35 4.31 25.12
N PRO A 64 -5.36 3.40 25.07
CA PRO A 64 -5.20 2.14 24.36
C PRO A 64 -4.97 2.28 22.84
N LEU A 65 -5.28 3.44 22.23
CA LEU A 65 -5.04 3.70 20.82
C LEU A 65 -3.58 4.09 20.51
N ARG A 66 -2.78 4.33 21.54
CA ARG A 66 -1.34 4.62 21.40
C ARG A 66 -0.49 3.36 21.35
N HIS A 67 -1.08 2.20 21.63
CA HIS A 67 -0.36 0.94 21.77
C HIS A 67 -0.98 -0.17 20.91
N PRO A 68 -0.16 -0.85 20.06
CA PRO A 68 -0.64 -2.05 19.39
C PRO A 68 -1.06 -3.11 20.42
N ARG A 69 -2.21 -3.72 20.20
CA ARG A 69 -2.75 -4.78 21.07
C ARG A 69 -1.83 -5.99 21.18
N ARG A 70 -1.19 -6.39 20.07
CA ARG A 70 -0.30 -7.55 20.00
C ARG A 70 0.79 -7.33 18.98
N GLN A 71 2.00 -7.69 19.34
CA GLN A 71 3.17 -7.68 18.46
C GLN A 71 3.87 -9.03 18.60
N VAL A 72 4.21 -9.63 17.47
CA VAL A 72 4.90 -10.94 17.43
C VAL A 72 6.04 -10.83 16.42
N ILE A 73 7.21 -11.32 16.84
CA ILE A 73 8.40 -11.49 16.03
C ILE A 73 8.71 -12.97 15.96
N VAL A 74 8.94 -13.49 14.76
CA VAL A 74 9.22 -14.90 14.51
C VAL A 74 10.48 -15.09 13.67
N SER A 75 11.21 -16.17 13.95
CA SER A 75 12.32 -16.63 13.08
C SER A 75 11.79 -17.59 12.01
N ILE A 76 12.22 -17.39 10.77
CA ILE A 76 11.76 -18.13 9.59
C ILE A 76 12.98 -18.84 8.95
N PRO A 77 13.43 -19.98 9.49
CA PRO A 77 14.51 -20.75 8.90
C PRO A 77 14.02 -21.50 7.66
N VAL A 78 14.71 -21.28 6.53
CA VAL A 78 14.35 -21.84 5.21
C VAL A 78 15.60 -22.38 4.52
N MET A 79 15.49 -23.57 3.93
CA MET A 79 16.50 -24.10 3.03
C MET A 79 16.42 -23.39 1.68
N MET A 80 17.49 -22.71 1.29
CA MET A 80 17.60 -22.00 0.02
C MET A 80 17.92 -22.97 -1.12
N ASP A 81 17.72 -22.54 -2.37
CA ASP A 81 17.99 -23.38 -3.55
C ASP A 81 19.46 -23.77 -3.70
N ASN A 82 20.36 -22.97 -3.12
CA ASN A 82 21.80 -23.28 -3.07
C ASN A 82 22.18 -24.31 -1.98
N GLY A 83 21.22 -24.89 -1.27
CA GLY A 83 21.45 -25.90 -0.23
C GLY A 83 21.86 -25.34 1.15
N HIS A 84 21.91 -24.02 1.33
CA HIS A 84 22.23 -23.42 2.62
C HIS A 84 20.97 -23.01 3.38
N LEU A 85 20.99 -23.15 4.70
CA LEU A 85 19.96 -22.64 5.58
C LEU A 85 20.11 -21.13 5.74
N ARG A 86 19.01 -20.39 5.54
CA ARG A 86 18.91 -18.95 5.85
C ARG A 86 17.73 -18.71 6.77
N ALA A 87 17.92 -17.92 7.81
CA ALA A 87 16.85 -17.48 8.69
C ALA A 87 16.46 -16.05 8.34
N PHE A 88 15.16 -15.81 8.19
CA PHE A 88 14.57 -14.48 8.01
C PHE A 88 13.83 -14.10 9.28
N GLU A 89 13.64 -12.79 9.50
CA GLU A 89 12.81 -12.28 10.58
C GLU A 89 11.44 -11.93 10.02
N GLY A 90 10.38 -12.34 10.74
CA GLY A 90 9.00 -12.08 10.37
C GLY A 90 8.26 -11.38 11.51
N TYR A 91 7.32 -10.51 11.15
CA TYR A 91 6.51 -9.71 12.07
C TYR A 91 5.03 -9.93 11.81
N ARG A 92 4.21 -9.97 12.88
CA ARG A 92 2.75 -9.78 12.81
C ARG A 92 2.32 -8.88 13.94
N VAL A 93 1.66 -7.77 13.60
CA VAL A 93 1.13 -6.80 14.56
C VAL A 93 -0.37 -6.69 14.36
N VAL A 94 -1.13 -6.86 15.44
CA VAL A 94 -2.55 -6.51 15.53
C VAL A 94 -2.63 -5.22 16.33
N TYR A 95 -3.03 -4.14 15.67
CA TYR A 95 -3.13 -2.84 16.31
C TYR A 95 -4.37 -2.74 17.19
N ASP A 96 -5.52 -2.97 16.58
CA ASP A 96 -6.82 -2.97 17.25
C ASP A 96 -7.74 -4.04 16.64
N ASN A 97 -8.57 -4.65 17.48
CA ASN A 97 -9.60 -5.59 17.04
C ASN A 97 -10.94 -5.36 17.75
N SER A 98 -11.18 -4.15 18.25
CA SER A 98 -12.42 -3.79 18.92
C SER A 98 -13.62 -3.85 17.98
N ARG A 99 -13.44 -3.49 16.71
CA ARG A 99 -14.46 -3.51 15.67
C ARG A 99 -14.63 -4.87 14.97
N GLY A 100 -13.68 -5.80 15.15
CA GLY A 100 -13.70 -7.13 14.52
C GLY A 100 -12.31 -7.70 14.36
N PRO A 101 -12.14 -8.80 13.60
CA PRO A 101 -10.84 -9.43 13.39
C PRO A 101 -9.83 -8.46 12.80
N GLY A 102 -8.56 -8.65 13.14
CA GLY A 102 -7.46 -7.92 12.54
C GLY A 102 -7.47 -8.06 11.02
N LYS A 103 -7.12 -7.01 10.26
CA LYS A 103 -7.07 -7.05 8.81
C LYS A 103 -5.88 -6.27 8.30
N GLY A 104 -5.05 -6.91 7.45
CA GLY A 104 -3.94 -6.21 6.81
C GLY A 104 -2.96 -7.11 6.07
N GLY A 105 -2.23 -6.50 5.13
CA GLY A 105 -1.30 -7.17 4.23
C GLY A 105 -0.07 -7.77 4.91
N ILE A 106 0.64 -8.60 4.17
CA ILE A 106 1.98 -9.12 4.51
C ILE A 106 2.95 -8.51 3.49
N ARG A 107 3.93 -7.74 3.98
CA ARG A 107 4.97 -7.10 3.16
C ARG A 107 6.24 -7.93 3.14
N TYR A 108 6.79 -8.17 1.94
CA TYR A 108 8.12 -8.74 1.77
C TYR A 108 9.05 -7.66 1.21
N HIS A 109 9.98 -7.21 2.04
CA HIS A 109 10.95 -6.19 1.66
C HIS A 109 12.19 -6.28 2.56
N PRO A 110 13.40 -6.02 2.06
CA PRO A 110 14.62 -6.09 2.87
C PRO A 110 14.66 -5.10 4.05
N ASP A 111 13.98 -3.96 3.92
CA ASP A 111 13.97 -2.89 4.91
C ASP A 111 12.77 -2.92 5.87
N VAL A 112 11.96 -3.98 5.85
CA VAL A 112 10.83 -4.13 6.78
C VAL A 112 11.33 -4.13 8.22
N THR A 113 10.74 -3.25 9.04
CA THR A 113 11.01 -3.16 10.47
C THR A 113 9.73 -3.32 11.30
N LEU A 114 9.88 -3.63 12.59
CA LEU A 114 8.74 -3.73 13.51
C LEU A 114 7.98 -2.40 13.60
N ASP A 115 8.66 -1.27 13.64
CA ASP A 115 8.03 0.05 13.77
C ASP A 115 7.24 0.43 12.51
N GLU A 116 7.75 0.08 11.32
CA GLU A 116 7.00 0.20 10.08
C GLU A 116 5.74 -0.67 10.12
N VAL A 117 5.84 -1.93 10.56
CA VAL A 117 4.69 -2.84 10.66
C VAL A 117 3.67 -2.34 11.69
N LYS A 118 4.09 -1.73 12.80
CA LYS A 118 3.19 -1.05 13.76
C LYS A 118 2.41 0.08 13.08
N ALA A 119 3.12 1.00 12.41
CA ALA A 119 2.49 2.13 11.72
C ALA A 119 1.47 1.66 10.68
N LEU A 120 1.86 0.70 9.83
CA LEU A 120 1.00 0.13 8.81
C LEU A 120 -0.22 -0.59 9.41
N SER A 121 -0.07 -1.24 10.57
CA SER A 121 -1.20 -1.89 11.26
C SER A 121 -2.21 -0.88 11.84
N ALA A 122 -1.73 0.26 12.33
CA ALA A 122 -2.57 1.37 12.77
C ALA A 122 -3.36 1.98 11.60
N TRP A 123 -2.68 2.28 10.48
CA TRP A 123 -3.35 2.79 9.28
C TRP A 123 -4.42 1.84 8.77
N MET A 124 -4.21 0.52 8.88
CA MET A 124 -5.25 -0.45 8.55
C MET A 124 -6.46 -0.34 9.48
N ALA A 125 -6.27 -0.14 10.80
CA ALA A 125 -7.38 0.08 11.73
C ALA A 125 -8.18 1.33 11.36
N TRP A 126 -7.49 2.44 11.08
CA TRP A 126 -8.13 3.69 10.66
C TRP A 126 -8.90 3.53 9.34
N LYS A 127 -8.31 2.91 8.32
CA LYS A 127 -8.98 2.66 7.04
C LYS A 127 -10.25 1.83 7.22
N CYS A 128 -10.19 0.73 7.97
CA CYS A 128 -11.35 -0.11 8.23
C CYS A 128 -12.45 0.65 8.98
N ALA A 129 -12.08 1.51 9.93
CA ALA A 129 -13.02 2.33 10.67
C ALA A 129 -13.68 3.40 9.78
N ILE A 130 -12.92 4.08 8.90
CA ILE A 130 -13.43 5.13 8.01
C ILE A 130 -14.45 4.58 7.02
N VAL A 131 -14.17 3.44 6.38
CA VAL A 131 -15.09 2.83 5.41
C VAL A 131 -16.15 1.95 6.05
N ASP A 132 -16.19 1.97 7.39
CA ASP A 132 -17.18 1.26 8.21
C ASP A 132 -17.33 -0.22 7.83
N VAL A 133 -16.21 -0.93 7.78
CA VAL A 133 -16.17 -2.39 7.69
C VAL A 133 -15.88 -2.99 9.07
N PRO A 134 -16.42 -4.18 9.40
CA PRO A 134 -16.31 -4.78 10.73
C PRO A 134 -14.94 -5.48 10.90
N PHE A 135 -13.87 -4.73 10.69
CA PHE A 135 -12.50 -5.17 10.87
C PHE A 135 -11.74 -4.24 11.80
N GLY A 136 -10.79 -4.81 12.51
CA GLY A 136 -9.70 -4.08 13.12
C GLY A 136 -8.54 -3.84 12.17
N GLY A 137 -7.38 -3.50 12.71
CA GLY A 137 -6.15 -3.31 11.94
C GLY A 137 -5.07 -4.30 12.31
N ALA A 138 -4.43 -4.89 11.30
CA ALA A 138 -3.26 -5.72 11.47
C ALA A 138 -2.27 -5.51 10.31
N LYS A 139 -1.04 -5.94 10.50
CA LYS A 139 0.00 -5.95 9.46
C LYS A 139 1.01 -7.04 9.72
N GLY A 140 1.53 -7.63 8.65
CA GLY A 140 2.66 -8.53 8.69
C GLY A 140 3.79 -8.06 7.79
N GLY A 141 4.97 -8.62 8.02
CA GLY A 141 6.12 -8.40 7.16
C GLY A 141 7.17 -9.47 7.36
N VAL A 142 8.00 -9.68 6.34
CA VAL A 142 9.19 -10.53 6.41
C VAL A 142 10.36 -9.75 5.81
N THR A 143 11.48 -9.70 6.52
CA THR A 143 12.72 -9.04 6.08
C THR A 143 13.42 -9.92 5.05
N CYS A 144 12.96 -9.85 3.79
CA CYS A 144 13.53 -10.58 2.65
C CYS A 144 13.44 -9.74 1.37
N ASP A 145 14.27 -10.07 0.38
CA ASP A 145 14.20 -9.42 -0.93
C ASP A 145 13.57 -10.38 -1.96
N PRO A 146 12.25 -10.24 -2.23
CA PRO A 146 11.55 -11.13 -3.14
C PRO A 146 12.05 -11.06 -4.59
N LEU A 147 12.73 -9.97 -5.00
CA LEU A 147 13.26 -9.82 -6.36
C LEU A 147 14.49 -10.69 -6.61
N THR A 148 15.17 -11.12 -5.54
CA THR A 148 16.38 -11.97 -5.62
C THR A 148 16.11 -13.44 -5.31
N MET A 149 14.84 -13.79 -5.01
CA MET A 149 14.44 -15.14 -4.60
C MET A 149 13.70 -15.86 -5.73
N SER A 150 13.88 -17.17 -5.79
CA SER A 150 13.05 -18.01 -6.66
C SER A 150 11.63 -18.14 -6.11
N ASP A 151 10.69 -18.52 -6.98
CA ASP A 151 9.32 -18.84 -6.57
C ASP A 151 9.27 -19.93 -5.48
N GLY A 152 10.16 -20.93 -5.58
CA GLY A 152 10.25 -22.01 -4.59
C GLY A 152 10.78 -21.52 -3.23
N GLU A 153 11.71 -20.59 -3.23
CA GLU A 153 12.23 -19.96 -2.00
C GLU A 153 11.16 -19.09 -1.35
N LEU A 154 10.44 -18.28 -2.14
CA LEU A 154 9.31 -17.47 -1.65
C LEU A 154 8.19 -18.34 -1.08
N GLU A 155 7.88 -19.47 -1.71
CA GLU A 155 6.90 -20.43 -1.20
C GLU A 155 7.31 -20.97 0.16
N ARG A 156 8.57 -21.42 0.31
CA ARG A 156 9.10 -21.95 1.57
C ARG A 156 9.08 -20.89 2.69
N VAL A 157 9.48 -19.64 2.38
CA VAL A 157 9.43 -18.53 3.33
C VAL A 157 7.97 -18.27 3.76
N THR A 158 7.05 -18.21 2.81
CA THR A 158 5.64 -17.96 3.09
C THR A 158 5.04 -19.07 3.96
N ARG A 159 5.24 -20.33 3.57
CA ARG A 159 4.70 -21.47 4.32
C ARG A 159 5.28 -21.57 5.73
N ARG A 160 6.57 -21.28 5.88
CA ARG A 160 7.21 -21.26 7.19
C ARG A 160 6.69 -20.11 8.04
N TYR A 161 6.60 -18.88 7.49
CA TYR A 161 6.05 -17.74 8.20
C TYR A 161 4.63 -17.99 8.68
N ILE A 162 3.75 -18.49 7.81
CA ILE A 162 2.35 -18.83 8.19
C ILE A 162 2.31 -19.93 9.25
N SER A 163 3.25 -20.87 9.22
CA SER A 163 3.36 -21.90 10.26
C SER A 163 3.69 -21.32 11.62
N GLU A 164 4.55 -20.31 11.69
CA GLU A 164 4.95 -19.66 12.95
C GLU A 164 3.83 -18.77 13.54
N ILE A 165 2.99 -18.18 12.70
CA ILE A 165 1.89 -17.32 13.15
C ILE A 165 0.51 -17.99 13.08
N PHE A 166 0.46 -19.32 12.92
CA PHE A 166 -0.77 -20.07 12.68
C PHE A 166 -1.87 -19.81 13.72
N ASP A 167 -1.52 -19.79 15.00
CA ASP A 167 -2.47 -19.59 16.09
C ASP A 167 -2.93 -18.13 16.25
N LEU A 168 -2.32 -17.22 15.50
CA LEU A 168 -2.59 -15.78 15.53
C LEU A 168 -3.50 -15.32 14.41
N ILE A 169 -3.61 -16.09 13.32
CA ILE A 169 -4.41 -15.77 12.15
C ILE A 169 -5.65 -16.65 12.04
N GLY A 170 -6.61 -16.19 11.28
CA GLY A 170 -7.85 -16.94 11.04
C GLY A 170 -8.98 -16.02 10.60
N PRO A 171 -10.05 -16.57 10.01
CA PRO A 171 -11.14 -15.77 9.43
C PRO A 171 -11.92 -14.94 10.48
N THR A 172 -11.80 -15.26 11.75
CA THR A 172 -12.46 -14.55 12.87
C THR A 172 -11.47 -13.91 13.85
N VAL A 173 -10.16 -13.99 13.58
CA VAL A 173 -9.10 -13.54 14.49
C VAL A 173 -8.28 -12.43 13.85
N ASP A 174 -7.61 -12.75 12.74
CA ASP A 174 -6.74 -11.84 12.00
C ASP A 174 -6.56 -12.35 10.57
N ILE A 175 -6.88 -11.53 9.58
CA ILE A 175 -7.02 -11.91 8.17
C ILE A 175 -5.93 -11.24 7.35
N PRO A 176 -4.89 -11.95 6.93
CA PRO A 176 -3.86 -11.46 6.02
C PRO A 176 -4.41 -11.05 4.65
N ALA A 177 -3.59 -10.30 3.91
CA ALA A 177 -3.85 -9.86 2.53
C ALA A 177 -2.51 -9.62 1.81
N PRO A 178 -2.50 -9.39 0.49
CA PRO A 178 -1.28 -9.01 -0.22
C PRO A 178 -0.85 -7.56 0.10
N ASP A 179 0.44 -7.32 -0.02
CA ASP A 179 1.10 -6.02 0.08
C ASP A 179 2.35 -6.01 -0.83
N VAL A 180 3.23 -5.02 -0.68
CA VAL A 180 4.50 -4.94 -1.42
C VAL A 180 5.27 -6.27 -1.29
N GLY A 181 5.78 -6.77 -2.41
CA GLY A 181 6.54 -8.02 -2.46
C GLY A 181 5.73 -9.31 -2.34
N THR A 182 4.38 -9.22 -2.21
CA THR A 182 3.50 -10.38 -2.20
C THR A 182 2.43 -10.30 -3.29
N SER A 183 1.89 -11.44 -3.69
CA SER A 183 1.00 -11.58 -4.83
C SER A 183 -0.21 -12.48 -4.51
N PRO A 184 -1.21 -12.59 -5.39
CA PRO A 184 -2.28 -13.57 -5.24
C PRO A 184 -1.77 -15.01 -5.11
N LYS A 185 -0.65 -15.36 -5.79
CA LYS A 185 0.01 -16.66 -5.66
C LYS A 185 0.51 -16.91 -4.23
N VAL A 186 1.13 -15.90 -3.61
CA VAL A 186 1.56 -15.96 -2.21
C VAL A 186 0.34 -16.15 -1.28
N MET A 187 -0.78 -15.49 -1.56
CA MET A 187 -2.02 -15.67 -0.78
C MET A 187 -2.59 -17.09 -0.92
N ALA A 188 -2.43 -17.71 -2.08
CA ALA A 188 -2.77 -19.13 -2.26
C ALA A 188 -1.96 -20.04 -1.32
N TRP A 189 -0.64 -19.80 -1.19
CA TRP A 189 0.21 -20.55 -0.26
C TRP A 189 -0.16 -20.28 1.22
N VAL A 190 -0.56 -19.05 1.55
CA VAL A 190 -1.09 -18.72 2.89
C VAL A 190 -2.32 -19.55 3.21
N MET A 191 -3.32 -19.55 2.30
CA MET A 191 -4.56 -20.32 2.46
C MET A 191 -4.29 -21.82 2.59
N ASP A 192 -3.47 -22.35 1.70
CA ASP A 192 -3.14 -23.77 1.65
C ASP A 192 -2.43 -24.22 2.94
N THR A 193 -1.41 -23.48 3.38
CA THR A 193 -0.66 -23.80 4.61
C THR A 193 -1.56 -23.78 5.84
N PHE A 194 -2.45 -22.79 5.94
CA PHE A 194 -3.41 -22.72 7.03
C PHE A 194 -4.39 -23.88 6.99
N SER A 195 -4.96 -24.17 5.82
CA SER A 195 -5.94 -25.24 5.61
C SER A 195 -5.36 -26.61 5.93
N MET A 196 -4.11 -26.88 5.51
CA MET A 196 -3.41 -28.13 5.82
C MET A 196 -3.27 -28.33 7.33
N LYS A 197 -2.91 -27.30 8.08
CA LYS A 197 -2.80 -27.38 9.54
C LYS A 197 -4.15 -27.51 10.24
N LYS A 198 -5.22 -26.94 9.67
CA LYS A 198 -6.59 -27.06 10.18
C LYS A 198 -7.24 -28.41 9.87
N GLY A 199 -6.79 -29.09 8.83
CA GLY A 199 -7.39 -30.34 8.35
C GLY A 199 -8.66 -30.15 7.51
N TYR A 200 -8.98 -28.90 7.11
CA TYR A 200 -10.07 -28.56 6.16
C TYR A 200 -9.74 -27.26 5.42
N VAL A 201 -10.39 -27.05 4.28
CA VAL A 201 -10.18 -25.84 3.45
C VAL A 201 -10.86 -24.64 4.09
N GLU A 202 -10.08 -23.58 4.38
CA GLU A 202 -10.57 -22.33 4.99
C GLU A 202 -10.22 -21.13 4.08
N PRO A 203 -11.05 -20.79 3.08
CA PRO A 203 -10.77 -19.71 2.16
C PRO A 203 -10.83 -18.32 2.83
N GLY A 204 -11.63 -18.17 3.88
CA GLY A 204 -11.81 -16.90 4.60
C GLY A 204 -10.61 -16.47 5.44
N VAL A 205 -9.56 -17.30 5.56
CA VAL A 205 -8.36 -16.96 6.34
C VAL A 205 -7.56 -15.82 5.75
N VAL A 206 -7.63 -15.60 4.44
CA VAL A 206 -6.83 -14.62 3.70
C VAL A 206 -7.63 -14.02 2.55
N THR A 207 -7.37 -12.78 2.18
CA THR A 207 -7.97 -12.14 1.01
C THR A 207 -6.94 -11.76 -0.03
N GLY A 208 -7.38 -11.47 -1.26
CA GLY A 208 -6.50 -11.22 -2.41
C GLY A 208 -6.01 -12.49 -3.08
N LYS A 209 -6.76 -13.59 -2.90
CA LYS A 209 -6.50 -14.87 -3.55
C LYS A 209 -6.77 -14.83 -5.05
N PRO A 210 -6.22 -15.78 -5.83
CA PRO A 210 -6.68 -16.04 -7.19
C PRO A 210 -8.19 -16.37 -7.22
N ILE A 211 -8.88 -15.97 -8.29
CA ILE A 211 -10.33 -16.21 -8.45
C ILE A 211 -10.72 -17.69 -8.25
N PRO A 212 -9.99 -18.70 -8.82
CA PRO A 212 -10.32 -20.10 -8.61
C PRO A 212 -10.26 -20.60 -7.16
N LEU A 213 -9.63 -19.82 -6.26
CA LEU A 213 -9.47 -20.12 -4.83
C LEU A 213 -10.36 -19.25 -3.92
N GLY A 214 -11.41 -18.64 -4.49
CA GLY A 214 -12.32 -17.79 -3.73
C GLY A 214 -11.94 -16.29 -3.77
N GLY A 215 -11.06 -15.85 -4.68
CA GLY A 215 -10.82 -14.43 -4.90
C GLY A 215 -12.06 -13.70 -5.44
N SER A 216 -12.23 -12.43 -5.09
CA SER A 216 -13.37 -11.62 -5.54
C SER A 216 -13.11 -10.95 -6.88
N GLY A 217 -14.11 -10.94 -7.77
CA GLY A 217 -14.14 -10.05 -8.93
C GLY A 217 -13.97 -8.59 -8.52
N GLY A 218 -13.41 -7.75 -9.41
CA GLY A 218 -13.16 -6.32 -9.14
C GLY A 218 -12.00 -5.99 -8.19
N ARG A 219 -11.39 -6.99 -7.52
CA ARG A 219 -10.33 -6.75 -6.52
C ARG A 219 -9.10 -6.05 -7.09
N LEU A 220 -8.73 -6.37 -8.33
CA LEU A 220 -7.55 -5.79 -9.00
C LEU A 220 -7.69 -4.28 -9.20
N GLU A 221 -8.87 -3.81 -9.57
CA GLU A 221 -9.17 -2.40 -9.85
C GLU A 221 -9.71 -1.65 -8.61
N ALA A 222 -9.97 -2.34 -7.50
CA ALA A 222 -10.73 -1.81 -6.37
C ALA A 222 -10.18 -0.48 -5.82
N THR A 223 -8.86 -0.35 -5.69
CA THR A 223 -8.23 0.89 -5.20
C THR A 223 -8.40 2.02 -6.21
N GLY A 224 -8.11 1.77 -7.50
CA GLY A 224 -8.30 2.76 -8.56
C GLY A 224 -9.78 3.18 -8.71
N ARG A 225 -10.71 2.24 -8.53
CA ARG A 225 -12.15 2.51 -8.58
C ARG A 225 -12.61 3.33 -7.37
N GLY A 226 -12.08 3.06 -6.19
CA GLY A 226 -12.29 3.89 -5.01
C GLY A 226 -11.82 5.33 -5.24
N LEU A 227 -10.64 5.50 -5.86
CA LEU A 227 -10.12 6.83 -6.23
C LEU A 227 -11.02 7.56 -7.22
N LEU A 228 -11.59 6.87 -8.21
CA LEU A 228 -12.60 7.45 -9.11
C LEU A 228 -13.80 8.00 -8.31
N PHE A 229 -14.40 7.19 -7.44
CA PHE A 229 -15.58 7.60 -6.67
C PHE A 229 -15.28 8.80 -5.77
N ILE A 230 -14.17 8.76 -5.04
CA ILE A 230 -13.74 9.85 -4.16
C ILE A 230 -13.44 11.13 -4.97
N THR A 231 -12.75 11.02 -6.11
CA THR A 231 -12.49 12.16 -6.99
C THR A 231 -13.78 12.80 -7.48
N ARG A 232 -14.73 11.99 -7.94
CA ARG A 232 -16.04 12.45 -8.40
C ARG A 232 -16.82 13.17 -7.30
N GLU A 233 -16.91 12.57 -6.12
CA GLU A 233 -17.62 13.18 -4.99
C GLU A 233 -16.94 14.46 -4.51
N THR A 234 -15.59 14.49 -4.52
CA THR A 234 -14.85 15.72 -4.18
C THR A 234 -15.15 16.84 -5.16
N LEU A 235 -15.14 16.57 -6.47
CA LEU A 235 -15.46 17.56 -7.51
C LEU A 235 -16.89 18.08 -7.35
N LYS A 236 -17.88 17.21 -7.11
CA LYS A 236 -19.27 17.62 -6.84
C LYS A 236 -19.36 18.60 -5.66
N ARG A 237 -18.61 18.38 -4.57
CA ARG A 237 -18.62 19.27 -3.39
C ARG A 237 -18.06 20.66 -3.67
N VAL A 238 -17.23 20.82 -4.68
CA VAL A 238 -16.70 22.12 -5.11
C VAL A 238 -17.42 22.68 -6.36
N GLY A 239 -18.56 22.10 -6.73
CA GLY A 239 -19.40 22.56 -7.84
C GLY A 239 -18.80 22.31 -9.22
N ARG A 240 -18.05 21.23 -9.41
CA ARG A 240 -17.43 20.85 -10.68
C ARG A 240 -17.85 19.46 -11.12
N ASP A 241 -17.92 19.26 -12.43
CA ASP A 241 -18.12 17.95 -13.02
C ASP A 241 -16.78 17.26 -13.34
N LEU A 242 -16.80 15.92 -13.24
CA LEU A 242 -15.64 15.11 -13.59
C LEU A 242 -15.27 15.27 -15.08
N ALA A 243 -16.28 15.36 -15.97
CA ALA A 243 -16.07 15.50 -17.41
C ALA A 243 -15.36 16.80 -17.81
N ASP A 244 -15.52 17.84 -17.01
CA ASP A 244 -14.87 19.16 -17.27
C ASP A 244 -13.53 19.31 -16.55
N SER A 245 -13.08 18.25 -15.85
CA SER A 245 -11.91 18.34 -14.98
C SER A 245 -10.66 17.71 -15.60
N SER A 246 -9.55 18.41 -15.45
CA SER A 246 -8.20 17.93 -15.82
C SER A 246 -7.59 17.17 -14.65
N VAL A 247 -6.98 16.00 -14.95
CA VAL A 247 -6.38 15.11 -13.96
C VAL A 247 -4.95 14.78 -14.32
N ALA A 248 -4.03 14.89 -13.37
CA ALA A 248 -2.67 14.37 -13.46
C ALA A 248 -2.48 13.23 -12.45
N VAL A 249 -1.92 12.11 -12.88
CA VAL A 249 -1.68 10.92 -12.05
C VAL A 249 -0.19 10.66 -11.95
N GLN A 250 0.36 10.73 -10.74
CA GLN A 250 1.74 10.35 -10.48
C GLN A 250 1.81 8.87 -10.13
N GLY A 251 2.59 8.10 -10.87
CA GLY A 251 2.69 6.65 -10.75
C GLY A 251 1.74 5.90 -11.69
N PHE A 252 2.29 4.91 -12.42
CA PHE A 252 1.55 4.10 -13.39
C PHE A 252 1.60 2.60 -13.05
N GLY A 253 1.79 2.30 -11.75
CA GLY A 253 1.62 0.95 -11.18
C GLY A 253 0.15 0.54 -11.11
N ASN A 254 -0.16 -0.52 -10.35
CA ASN A 254 -1.52 -1.05 -10.26
C ASN A 254 -2.57 0.00 -9.87
N VAL A 255 -2.28 0.86 -8.89
CA VAL A 255 -3.23 1.88 -8.41
C VAL A 255 -3.40 2.99 -9.44
N GLY A 256 -2.31 3.63 -9.86
CA GLY A 256 -2.37 4.80 -10.74
C GLY A 256 -2.87 4.48 -12.15
N SER A 257 -2.46 3.36 -12.74
CA SER A 257 -2.91 2.96 -14.09
C SER A 257 -4.41 2.64 -14.12
N ASN A 258 -4.93 1.94 -13.09
CA ASN A 258 -6.35 1.67 -12.97
C ASN A 258 -7.16 2.94 -12.66
N ALA A 259 -6.65 3.83 -11.81
CA ALA A 259 -7.30 5.12 -11.55
C ALA A 259 -7.37 5.97 -12.81
N ALA A 260 -6.26 6.13 -13.55
CA ALA A 260 -6.21 6.87 -14.81
C ALA A 260 -7.19 6.30 -15.85
N LYS A 261 -7.19 4.96 -16.03
CA LYS A 261 -8.12 4.24 -16.92
C LYS A 261 -9.58 4.54 -16.56
N LEU A 262 -9.94 4.40 -15.29
CA LEU A 262 -11.33 4.54 -14.83
C LEU A 262 -11.80 6.00 -14.86
N LEU A 263 -10.95 6.96 -14.49
CA LEU A 263 -11.22 8.39 -14.58
C LEU A 263 -11.44 8.80 -16.04
N HIS A 264 -10.58 8.37 -16.97
CA HIS A 264 -10.74 8.61 -18.39
C HIS A 264 -12.05 8.02 -18.93
N ALA A 265 -12.37 6.76 -18.58
CA ALA A 265 -13.60 6.10 -18.99
C ALA A 265 -14.86 6.79 -18.45
N ALA A 266 -14.75 7.47 -17.29
CA ALA A 266 -15.82 8.28 -16.70
C ALA A 266 -15.88 9.71 -17.25
N GLY A 267 -15.07 10.05 -18.25
CA GLY A 267 -15.08 11.33 -18.97
C GLY A 267 -14.06 12.37 -18.50
N ALA A 268 -13.26 12.11 -17.45
CA ALA A 268 -12.22 13.03 -17.02
C ALA A 268 -11.12 13.20 -18.08
N ARG A 269 -10.62 14.40 -18.23
CA ARG A 269 -9.48 14.71 -19.11
C ARG A 269 -8.17 14.41 -18.39
N VAL A 270 -7.70 13.17 -18.49
CA VAL A 270 -6.39 12.77 -17.94
C VAL A 270 -5.30 13.36 -18.82
N VAL A 271 -4.59 14.39 -18.33
CA VAL A 271 -3.60 15.17 -19.09
C VAL A 271 -2.17 14.69 -18.89
N ALA A 272 -1.88 14.04 -17.76
CA ALA A 272 -0.54 13.53 -17.47
C ALA A 272 -0.59 12.24 -16.67
N VAL A 273 0.35 11.34 -16.95
CA VAL A 273 0.65 10.15 -16.13
C VAL A 273 2.16 9.97 -16.04
N SER A 274 2.68 9.44 -14.91
CA SER A 274 4.12 9.19 -14.76
C SER A 274 4.44 7.80 -14.24
N ASP A 275 5.63 7.32 -14.59
CA ASP A 275 6.28 6.17 -13.99
C ASP A 275 7.66 6.57 -13.40
N VAL A 276 8.51 5.57 -13.10
CA VAL A 276 9.86 5.82 -12.57
C VAL A 276 10.79 6.53 -13.56
N ALA A 277 10.50 6.47 -14.86
CA ALA A 277 11.31 7.07 -15.93
C ALA A 277 10.90 8.51 -16.26
N GLY A 278 9.79 9.01 -15.69
CA GLY A 278 9.26 10.35 -15.93
C GLY A 278 7.76 10.38 -16.25
N ALA A 279 7.28 11.49 -16.74
CA ALA A 279 5.87 11.70 -17.07
C ALA A 279 5.67 12.00 -18.56
N ILE A 280 4.54 11.57 -19.09
CA ILE A 280 4.02 12.02 -20.39
C ILE A 280 2.86 12.98 -20.16
N TYR A 281 2.82 14.05 -20.97
CA TYR A 281 1.85 15.13 -20.85
C TYR A 281 1.26 15.54 -22.21
N ASP A 282 -0.05 15.68 -22.27
CA ASP A 282 -0.79 16.35 -23.35
C ASP A 282 -1.92 17.20 -22.72
N PRO A 283 -1.91 18.53 -22.84
CA PRO A 283 -2.95 19.40 -22.26
C PRO A 283 -4.35 19.13 -22.82
N ARG A 284 -4.44 18.52 -24.03
CA ARG A 284 -5.72 18.14 -24.65
C ARG A 284 -6.33 16.88 -24.05
N GLY A 285 -5.53 16.10 -23.33
CA GLY A 285 -5.87 14.79 -22.76
C GLY A 285 -5.17 13.64 -23.47
N LEU A 286 -4.73 12.67 -22.69
CA LEU A 286 -4.06 11.46 -23.16
C LEU A 286 -5.08 10.43 -23.69
N ASP A 287 -4.76 9.76 -24.78
CA ASP A 287 -5.46 8.55 -25.24
C ASP A 287 -5.08 7.36 -24.33
N LEU A 288 -5.76 7.22 -23.19
CA LEU A 288 -5.44 6.24 -22.17
C LEU A 288 -5.45 4.78 -22.70
N PRO A 289 -6.39 4.36 -23.57
CA PRO A 289 -6.32 3.04 -24.20
C PRO A 289 -4.99 2.78 -24.92
N ARG A 290 -4.49 3.76 -25.68
CA ARG A 290 -3.19 3.66 -26.37
C ARG A 290 -2.02 3.70 -25.40
N VAL A 291 -2.07 4.58 -24.39
CA VAL A 291 -1.03 4.65 -23.33
C VAL A 291 -0.91 3.31 -22.61
N LEU A 292 -2.03 2.69 -22.21
CA LEU A 292 -2.05 1.40 -21.55
C LEU A 292 -1.54 0.26 -22.44
N ALA A 293 -1.87 0.26 -23.73
CA ALA A 293 -1.34 -0.72 -24.69
C ALA A 293 0.18 -0.57 -24.82
N TYR A 294 0.66 0.65 -25.00
CA TYR A 294 2.09 0.96 -25.09
C TYR A 294 2.85 0.54 -23.82
N TYR A 295 2.30 0.86 -22.63
CA TYR A 295 2.93 0.51 -21.35
C TYR A 295 3.02 -1.01 -21.12
N ARG A 296 2.03 -1.78 -21.58
CA ARG A 296 2.08 -3.26 -21.50
C ARG A 296 3.21 -3.85 -22.36
N GLU A 297 3.51 -3.22 -23.49
CA GLU A 297 4.55 -3.67 -24.41
C GLU A 297 5.94 -3.19 -23.98
N MET A 298 6.05 -1.90 -23.65
CA MET A 298 7.34 -1.24 -23.41
C MET A 298 7.77 -1.24 -21.95
N HIS A 299 6.88 -1.55 -21.01
CA HIS A 299 7.07 -1.48 -19.55
C HIS A 299 7.56 -0.10 -19.05
N GLN A 300 7.36 0.95 -19.84
CA GLN A 300 7.69 2.34 -19.51
C GLN A 300 6.81 3.29 -20.31
N LEU A 301 6.61 4.51 -19.77
CA LEU A 301 5.86 5.58 -20.45
C LEU A 301 6.73 6.38 -21.42
N ARG A 302 8.03 6.46 -21.12
CA ARG A 302 8.97 7.24 -21.92
C ARG A 302 9.02 6.75 -23.37
N GLY A 303 8.89 7.70 -24.32
CA GLY A 303 8.86 7.38 -25.75
C GLY A 303 7.45 7.22 -26.32
N PHE A 304 6.39 7.35 -25.53
CA PHE A 304 5.03 7.39 -26.07
C PHE A 304 4.86 8.58 -27.03
N PRO A 305 4.41 8.34 -28.27
CA PRO A 305 4.44 9.37 -29.30
C PRO A 305 3.37 10.46 -29.10
N GLY A 306 3.71 11.69 -29.50
CA GLY A 306 2.77 12.82 -29.53
C GLY A 306 2.53 13.51 -28.19
N THR A 307 3.38 13.24 -27.19
CA THR A 307 3.30 13.83 -25.85
C THR A 307 4.59 14.56 -25.49
N GLU A 308 4.49 15.53 -24.61
CA GLU A 308 5.63 16.18 -23.96
C GLU A 308 6.15 15.27 -22.82
N LEU A 309 7.49 15.20 -22.69
CA LEU A 309 8.13 14.47 -21.59
C LEU A 309 8.44 15.45 -20.45
N LEU A 310 7.94 15.14 -19.26
CA LEU A 310 8.19 15.87 -18.04
C LEU A 310 8.94 14.98 -17.02
N ASP A 311 9.63 15.60 -16.07
CA ASP A 311 10.05 14.90 -14.86
C ASP A 311 8.89 14.81 -13.83
N ASN A 312 9.07 13.99 -12.80
CA ASN A 312 8.05 13.79 -11.76
C ASN A 312 7.76 15.07 -10.96
N GLN A 313 8.74 15.97 -10.79
CA GLN A 313 8.54 17.24 -10.10
C GLN A 313 7.74 18.22 -10.97
N GLN A 314 7.99 18.24 -12.26
CA GLN A 314 7.21 19.03 -13.22
C GLN A 314 5.75 18.59 -13.27
N LEU A 315 5.48 17.26 -13.17
CA LEU A 315 4.11 16.75 -13.09
C LEU A 315 3.37 17.28 -11.84
N LEU A 316 4.03 17.30 -10.68
CA LEU A 316 3.42 17.80 -9.43
C LEU A 316 3.05 19.29 -9.50
N ARG A 317 3.71 20.06 -10.40
CA ARG A 317 3.50 21.51 -10.61
C ARG A 317 2.48 21.83 -11.69
N LEU A 318 1.90 20.83 -12.36
CA LEU A 318 0.91 21.06 -13.42
C LEU A 318 -0.33 21.78 -12.87
N PRO A 319 -0.84 22.79 -13.60
CA PRO A 319 -2.06 23.49 -13.21
C PRO A 319 -3.30 22.68 -13.61
N VAL A 320 -3.56 21.63 -12.84
CA VAL A 320 -4.70 20.71 -13.04
C VAL A 320 -5.77 20.91 -11.99
N ASP A 321 -6.97 20.43 -12.27
CA ASP A 321 -8.05 20.44 -11.29
C ASP A 321 -7.80 19.41 -10.18
N VAL A 322 -7.32 18.21 -10.56
CA VAL A 322 -7.02 17.11 -9.64
C VAL A 322 -5.62 16.56 -9.88
N LEU A 323 -4.82 16.52 -8.83
CA LEU A 323 -3.56 15.78 -8.76
C LEU A 323 -3.78 14.49 -7.95
N LEU A 324 -3.36 13.36 -8.50
CA LEU A 324 -3.52 12.05 -7.90
C LEU A 324 -2.14 11.41 -7.69
N PRO A 325 -1.48 11.63 -6.54
CA PRO A 325 -0.22 10.99 -6.21
C PRO A 325 -0.48 9.51 -5.84
N ALA A 326 -0.07 8.59 -6.73
CA ALA A 326 -0.28 7.15 -6.62
C ALA A 326 1.03 6.34 -6.79
N ALA A 327 2.19 7.00 -6.59
CA ALA A 327 3.52 6.38 -6.71
C ALA A 327 4.02 5.85 -5.36
N MET A 328 4.64 6.71 -4.57
CA MET A 328 5.31 6.37 -3.32
C MET A 328 4.96 7.37 -2.21
N GLU A 329 5.41 7.08 -1.00
CA GLU A 329 5.35 7.99 0.14
C GLU A 329 6.25 9.22 -0.05
N GLY A 330 5.95 10.32 0.64
CA GLY A 330 6.78 11.51 0.70
C GLY A 330 7.06 12.21 -0.64
N GLN A 331 6.14 12.15 -1.59
CA GLN A 331 6.28 12.81 -2.89
C GLN A 331 6.05 14.33 -2.81
N ILE A 332 5.11 14.75 -1.97
CA ILE A 332 4.82 16.16 -1.69
C ILE A 332 5.34 16.45 -0.27
N THR A 333 6.36 17.30 -0.22
CA THR A 333 7.08 17.65 1.01
C THR A 333 7.03 19.15 1.23
N ALA A 334 7.53 19.64 2.37
CA ALA A 334 7.65 21.06 2.63
C ALA A 334 8.43 21.81 1.52
N ASP A 335 9.39 21.14 0.87
CA ASP A 335 10.25 21.74 -0.14
C ASP A 335 9.49 22.04 -1.46
N ASN A 336 8.47 21.25 -1.83
CA ASN A 336 7.76 21.39 -3.12
C ASN A 336 6.27 21.73 -2.96
N ALA A 337 5.69 21.65 -1.77
CA ALA A 337 4.26 21.91 -1.55
C ALA A 337 3.83 23.31 -1.99
N ALA A 338 4.70 24.30 -1.85
CA ALA A 338 4.45 25.68 -2.30
C ALA A 338 4.31 25.81 -3.83
N GLU A 339 4.86 24.86 -4.60
CA GLU A 339 4.86 24.87 -6.05
C GLU A 339 3.72 24.06 -6.68
N VAL A 340 3.01 23.25 -5.89
CA VAL A 340 1.84 22.49 -6.35
C VAL A 340 0.74 23.46 -6.77
N ARG A 341 0.23 23.31 -8.02
CA ARG A 341 -0.79 24.21 -8.59
C ARG A 341 -2.16 23.55 -8.73
N ALA A 342 -2.27 22.26 -8.41
CA ALA A 342 -3.53 21.54 -8.39
C ALA A 342 -4.48 22.15 -7.33
N ARG A 343 -5.77 22.19 -7.66
CA ARG A 343 -6.82 22.68 -6.72
C ARG A 343 -7.21 21.60 -5.71
N ILE A 344 -7.16 20.35 -6.14
CA ILE A 344 -7.54 19.17 -5.37
C ILE A 344 -6.40 18.16 -5.45
N ILE A 345 -6.08 17.56 -4.32
CA ILE A 345 -5.20 16.39 -4.24
C ILE A 345 -6.01 15.23 -3.70
N VAL A 346 -5.99 14.09 -4.41
CA VAL A 346 -6.61 12.84 -3.96
C VAL A 346 -5.52 11.78 -3.83
N GLU A 347 -5.21 11.36 -2.61
CA GLU A 347 -4.05 10.52 -2.33
C GLU A 347 -4.29 9.05 -2.67
N GLY A 348 -3.63 8.57 -3.72
CA GLY A 348 -3.69 7.17 -4.16
C GLY A 348 -2.64 6.27 -3.48
N ALA A 349 -1.44 6.78 -3.24
CA ALA A 349 -0.40 6.10 -2.46
C ALA A 349 -0.66 6.26 -0.95
N ASN A 350 0.07 5.51 -0.11
CA ASN A 350 0.06 5.73 1.34
C ASN A 350 1.07 6.82 1.67
N GLY A 351 0.66 7.82 2.47
CA GLY A 351 1.51 8.89 2.93
C GLY A 351 2.26 9.69 1.84
N PRO A 352 1.64 10.01 0.68
CA PRO A 352 2.36 10.69 -0.38
C PRO A 352 2.65 12.16 -0.05
N THR A 353 1.91 12.74 0.89
CA THR A 353 2.07 14.13 1.37
C THR A 353 2.51 14.11 2.82
N THR A 354 3.62 14.80 3.13
CA THR A 354 4.10 14.91 4.51
C THR A 354 3.20 15.83 5.35
N PRO A 355 3.20 15.70 6.69
CA PRO A 355 2.42 16.56 7.57
C PRO A 355 2.68 18.07 7.37
N GLU A 356 3.94 18.46 7.19
CA GLU A 356 4.33 19.84 6.94
C GLU A 356 3.82 20.35 5.59
N ALA A 357 3.85 19.49 4.57
CA ALA A 357 3.29 19.80 3.25
C ALA A 357 1.77 19.96 3.30
N ASP A 358 1.06 19.12 4.05
CA ASP A 358 -0.40 19.21 4.25
C ASP A 358 -0.79 20.58 4.83
N GLU A 359 -0.05 21.07 5.83
CA GLU A 359 -0.26 22.41 6.40
C GLU A 359 -0.03 23.55 5.39
N ILE A 360 1.03 23.45 4.58
CA ILE A 360 1.33 24.43 3.52
C ILE A 360 0.20 24.45 2.48
N LEU A 361 -0.22 23.29 2.02
CA LEU A 361 -1.31 23.14 1.06
C LEU A 361 -2.64 23.66 1.61
N GLY A 362 -2.95 23.34 2.87
CA GLY A 362 -4.16 23.84 3.56
C GLY A 362 -4.21 25.37 3.62
N ARG A 363 -3.09 26.03 4.01
CA ARG A 363 -3.00 27.52 4.03
C ARG A 363 -3.17 28.15 2.65
N ARG A 364 -2.85 27.41 1.57
CA ARG A 364 -3.03 27.84 0.19
C ARG A 364 -4.43 27.55 -0.37
N GLY A 365 -5.31 26.92 0.43
CA GLY A 365 -6.67 26.56 0.02
C GLY A 365 -6.75 25.35 -0.90
N VAL A 366 -5.69 24.52 -0.99
CA VAL A 366 -5.73 23.25 -1.72
C VAL A 366 -6.54 22.24 -0.93
N LEU A 367 -7.55 21.66 -1.57
CA LEU A 367 -8.35 20.60 -0.95
C LEU A 367 -7.63 19.26 -1.07
N LEU A 368 -7.16 18.72 0.06
CA LEU A 368 -6.52 17.42 0.11
C LEU A 368 -7.48 16.37 0.68
N VAL A 369 -7.68 15.27 -0.06
CA VAL A 369 -8.42 14.08 0.40
C VAL A 369 -7.41 13.00 0.76
N PRO A 370 -7.37 12.57 2.06
CA PRO A 370 -6.29 11.73 2.55
C PRO A 370 -6.37 10.28 2.05
N ASP A 371 -5.23 9.64 2.02
CA ASP A 371 -5.01 8.24 1.62
C ASP A 371 -5.87 7.24 2.40
N ILE A 372 -6.01 7.43 3.71
CA ILE A 372 -6.81 6.54 4.57
C ILE A 372 -8.31 6.49 4.20
N LEU A 373 -8.80 7.46 3.43
CA LEU A 373 -10.11 7.44 2.79
C LEU A 373 -9.99 7.07 1.30
N ALA A 374 -9.16 7.78 0.55
CA ALA A 374 -9.18 7.75 -0.90
C ALA A 374 -8.78 6.40 -1.49
N ASN A 375 -7.75 5.74 -0.93
CA ASN A 375 -7.27 4.45 -1.40
C ASN A 375 -7.89 3.23 -0.68
N ALA A 376 -8.92 3.44 0.14
CA ALA A 376 -9.54 2.39 0.94
C ALA A 376 -10.40 1.39 0.13
N GLY A 377 -10.62 1.63 -1.17
CA GLY A 377 -11.39 0.70 -2.02
C GLY A 377 -10.85 -0.73 -2.00
N GLY A 378 -9.52 -0.88 -1.88
CA GLY A 378 -8.89 -2.18 -1.76
C GLY A 378 -9.31 -2.97 -0.51
N VAL A 379 -9.42 -2.33 0.65
CA VAL A 379 -9.86 -3.01 1.88
C VAL A 379 -11.36 -3.29 1.87
N VAL A 380 -12.16 -2.43 1.23
CA VAL A 380 -13.61 -2.67 1.06
C VAL A 380 -13.85 -3.93 0.23
N VAL A 381 -13.20 -4.09 -0.93
CA VAL A 381 -13.37 -5.33 -1.73
C VAL A 381 -12.73 -6.53 -1.04
N SER A 382 -11.67 -6.34 -0.24
CA SER A 382 -11.16 -7.43 0.62
C SER A 382 -12.20 -7.86 1.66
N TYR A 383 -12.98 -6.95 2.21
CA TYR A 383 -14.12 -7.29 3.08
C TYR A 383 -15.18 -8.10 2.31
N PHE A 384 -15.52 -7.68 1.10
CA PHE A 384 -16.48 -8.41 0.26
C PHE A 384 -15.98 -9.82 -0.10
N GLU A 385 -14.69 -9.98 -0.41
CA GLU A 385 -14.09 -11.30 -0.64
C GLU A 385 -14.27 -12.19 0.59
N TRP A 386 -13.93 -11.69 1.79
CA TRP A 386 -14.11 -12.42 3.03
C TRP A 386 -15.59 -12.78 3.29
N VAL A 387 -16.54 -11.88 3.03
CA VAL A 387 -17.98 -12.16 3.13
C VAL A 387 -18.36 -13.31 2.19
N GLN A 388 -17.96 -13.26 0.93
CA GLN A 388 -18.24 -14.27 -0.09
C GLN A 388 -17.66 -15.64 0.32
N ASP A 389 -16.41 -15.67 0.81
CA ASP A 389 -15.77 -16.89 1.31
C ASP A 389 -16.51 -17.49 2.51
N ARG A 390 -16.99 -16.65 3.43
CA ARG A 390 -17.72 -17.09 4.65
C ARG A 390 -19.12 -17.64 4.34
N TYR A 391 -19.79 -17.09 3.31
CA TYR A 391 -21.11 -17.54 2.88
C TYR A 391 -21.08 -18.63 1.79
N GLY A 392 -19.92 -18.80 1.12
CA GLY A 392 -19.80 -19.74 -0.01
C GLY A 392 -20.60 -19.32 -1.25
N TYR A 393 -20.93 -18.03 -1.37
CA TYR A 393 -21.65 -17.46 -2.48
C TYR A 393 -20.92 -16.25 -3.07
N PHE A 394 -20.62 -16.30 -4.38
CA PHE A 394 -19.78 -15.29 -5.04
C PHE A 394 -20.62 -14.36 -5.89
N TRP A 395 -20.42 -13.07 -5.68
CA TRP A 395 -21.09 -12.00 -6.41
C TRP A 395 -20.47 -11.77 -7.78
N LYS A 396 -21.28 -11.25 -8.71
CA LYS A 396 -20.76 -10.75 -9.98
C LYS A 396 -19.92 -9.50 -9.73
N GLU A 397 -18.92 -9.27 -10.59
CA GLU A 397 -18.05 -8.09 -10.46
C GLU A 397 -18.84 -6.77 -10.48
N ALA A 398 -19.90 -6.68 -11.29
CA ALA A 398 -20.78 -5.49 -11.30
C ALA A 398 -21.39 -5.21 -9.93
N GLU A 399 -21.86 -6.25 -9.24
CA GLU A 399 -22.42 -6.14 -7.88
C GLU A 399 -21.37 -5.74 -6.86
N VAL A 400 -20.15 -6.30 -6.97
CA VAL A 400 -19.01 -5.89 -6.11
C VAL A 400 -18.71 -4.41 -6.31
N ASN A 401 -18.71 -3.93 -7.56
CA ASN A 401 -18.39 -2.54 -7.88
C ASN A 401 -19.47 -1.57 -7.40
N GLU A 402 -20.75 -1.92 -7.51
CA GLU A 402 -21.88 -1.14 -6.99
C GLU A 402 -21.80 -1.00 -5.47
N ARG A 403 -21.62 -2.10 -4.75
CA ARG A 403 -21.44 -2.11 -3.29
C ARG A 403 -20.19 -1.35 -2.84
N LEU A 404 -19.12 -1.39 -3.65
CA LEU A 404 -17.92 -0.59 -3.41
C LEU A 404 -18.22 0.90 -3.51
N GLU A 405 -18.98 1.32 -4.54
CA GLU A 405 -19.40 2.71 -4.70
C GLU A 405 -20.20 3.20 -3.50
N GLU A 406 -21.23 2.46 -3.09
CA GLU A 406 -22.05 2.77 -1.91
C GLU A 406 -21.19 2.99 -0.66
N LYS A 407 -20.27 2.06 -0.38
CA LYS A 407 -19.38 2.15 0.80
C LYS A 407 -18.42 3.33 0.73
N MET A 408 -17.81 3.59 -0.42
CA MET A 408 -16.84 4.68 -0.59
C MET A 408 -17.53 6.05 -0.52
N VAL A 409 -18.71 6.20 -1.12
CA VAL A 409 -19.50 7.44 -1.05
C VAL A 409 -19.97 7.72 0.37
N ALA A 410 -20.52 6.72 1.07
CA ALA A 410 -20.92 6.86 2.46
C ALA A 410 -19.75 7.26 3.37
N ALA A 411 -18.57 6.66 3.17
CA ALA A 411 -17.36 7.02 3.91
C ALA A 411 -16.90 8.46 3.62
N PHE A 412 -16.95 8.87 2.35
CA PHE A 412 -16.65 10.24 1.94
C PHE A 412 -17.59 11.25 2.61
N ASP A 413 -18.90 10.99 2.58
CA ASP A 413 -19.91 11.85 3.19
C ASP A 413 -19.73 11.99 4.71
N ALA A 414 -19.37 10.90 5.39
CA ALA A 414 -19.08 10.93 6.82
C ALA A 414 -17.83 11.78 7.13
N VAL A 415 -16.74 11.62 6.38
CA VAL A 415 -15.54 12.45 6.55
C VAL A 415 -15.81 13.89 6.19
N TRP A 416 -16.57 14.15 5.13
CA TRP A 416 -16.94 15.51 4.72
C TRP A 416 -17.80 16.22 5.78
N SER A 417 -18.77 15.53 6.35
CA SER A 417 -19.59 16.04 7.44
C SER A 417 -18.78 16.36 8.70
N THR A 418 -17.83 15.49 9.04
CA THR A 418 -16.89 15.73 10.16
C THR A 418 -16.01 16.95 9.88
N LYS A 419 -15.49 17.08 8.63
CA LYS A 419 -14.72 18.26 8.19
C LYS A 419 -15.51 19.54 8.37
N GLN A 420 -16.79 19.56 7.98
CA GLN A 420 -17.66 20.73 8.11
C GLN A 420 -18.01 21.03 9.57
N LYS A 421 -18.32 19.99 10.37
CA LYS A 421 -18.70 20.13 11.79
C LYS A 421 -17.59 20.81 12.62
N PHE A 422 -16.34 20.48 12.36
CA PHE A 422 -15.19 20.98 13.12
C PHE A 422 -14.39 22.08 12.39
N GLU A 423 -14.76 22.44 11.16
CA GLU A 423 -14.08 23.44 10.31
C GLU A 423 -12.56 23.14 10.10
N ILE A 424 -12.23 21.88 9.86
CA ILE A 424 -10.86 21.36 9.76
C ILE A 424 -10.55 20.78 8.37
N GLY A 425 -9.27 20.40 8.15
CA GLY A 425 -8.84 19.64 6.96
C GLY A 425 -9.44 18.24 6.91
N ALA A 426 -9.58 17.68 5.69
CA ALA A 426 -10.19 16.37 5.51
C ALA A 426 -9.34 15.23 6.12
N ARG A 427 -8.01 15.37 6.21
CA ARG A 427 -7.15 14.41 6.89
C ARG A 427 -7.49 14.33 8.38
N THR A 428 -7.48 15.44 9.09
CA THR A 428 -7.84 15.49 10.51
C THR A 428 -9.26 14.97 10.74
N ALA A 429 -10.21 15.33 9.87
CA ALA A 429 -11.59 14.83 9.93
C ALA A 429 -11.68 13.31 9.78
N ALA A 430 -10.91 12.71 8.88
CA ALA A 430 -10.86 11.27 8.69
C ALA A 430 -10.28 10.56 9.93
N TYR A 431 -9.23 11.10 10.54
CA TYR A 431 -8.68 10.55 11.79
C TYR A 431 -9.65 10.67 12.96
N ILE A 432 -10.34 11.82 13.11
CA ILE A 432 -11.37 12.00 14.13
C ILE A 432 -12.46 10.93 13.99
N LEU A 433 -13.01 10.79 12.79
CA LEU A 433 -14.05 9.78 12.52
C LEU A 433 -13.58 8.35 12.85
N ALA A 434 -12.34 8.00 12.50
CA ALA A 434 -11.78 6.68 12.79
C ALA A 434 -11.61 6.46 14.30
N VAL A 435 -11.04 7.45 15.01
CA VAL A 435 -10.82 7.41 16.45
C VAL A 435 -12.16 7.29 17.19
N GLU A 436 -13.16 8.14 16.87
CA GLU A 436 -14.50 8.07 17.46
C GLU A 436 -15.12 6.68 17.32
N ARG A 437 -15.12 6.10 16.12
CA ARG A 437 -15.70 4.77 15.86
C ARG A 437 -15.01 3.64 16.61
N ILE A 438 -13.67 3.71 16.76
CA ILE A 438 -12.91 2.69 17.51
C ILE A 438 -13.13 2.86 19.01
N MET A 439 -13.12 4.10 19.52
CA MET A 439 -13.40 4.38 20.95
C MET A 439 -14.80 3.96 21.32
N GLU A 440 -15.82 4.23 20.50
CA GLU A 440 -17.19 3.77 20.70
C GLU A 440 -17.27 2.24 20.82
N ALA A 441 -16.67 1.52 19.86
CA ALA A 441 -16.63 0.05 19.89
C ALA A 441 -15.93 -0.49 21.13
N ARG A 442 -14.85 0.15 21.58
CA ARG A 442 -14.13 -0.21 22.82
C ARG A 442 -14.99 0.07 24.07
N SER A 443 -15.62 1.24 24.14
CA SER A 443 -16.49 1.62 25.24
C SER A 443 -17.65 0.64 25.41
N LEU A 444 -18.30 0.25 24.31
CA LEU A 444 -19.40 -0.72 24.32
C LEU A 444 -18.97 -2.13 24.76
N ARG A 445 -17.71 -2.51 24.47
CA ARG A 445 -17.17 -3.82 24.89
C ARG A 445 -16.65 -3.82 26.33
N GLY A 446 -16.34 -2.67 26.87
CA GLY A 446 -15.72 -2.50 28.18
C GLY A 446 -14.28 -2.99 28.25
N LEU A 447 -13.64 -2.77 29.38
CA LEU A 447 -12.34 -3.31 29.72
C LEU A 447 -12.52 -4.62 30.49
N TYR A 448 -11.93 -5.68 29.96
CA TYR A 448 -11.80 -6.93 30.72
C TYR A 448 -10.57 -6.80 31.63
N ALA A 449 -10.81 -6.83 32.93
CA ALA A 449 -9.76 -6.78 33.96
C ALA A 449 -9.18 -8.14 34.23
#